data_0acd56fbfb0a14b1447be888d5527a93
#
_entry.id   0acd56fbfb0a14b1447be888d5527a93
#
_cell.length_a   1.000
_cell.length_b   1.000
_cell.length_c   1.000
_cell.angle_alpha   90.00
_cell.angle_beta   90.00
_cell.angle_gamma   90.00
#
_symmetry.space_group_name_H-M   'P 1'
#
loop_
_entity.id
_entity.type
_entity.pdbx_description
1 polymer ?
#
loop_
_entity_poly.entity_id
_entity_poly.type
_entity_poly.pdbx_seq_one_letter_code
_entity_poly.pdbx_strand_id
1 'polypeptide(L)'
;MSRAPFLLACLIGLALTASPAAANRAQETMVQDDGLLLYSSAEQRDATLDELHALGADSVRAFVYWSTVAPAADSTQRPPDFDGADPADYPSDLWNRFDGLVRAAQARGLSVVLTPTSPAPAWASECAGSVTSRQSCRPDPAEFGAFLRALGTRYSGAYADEDEGGGTLPRVARWGLWNEPNVGRWLTPQFVRRGRRLVPASPARYRRLAAAAIDGLHATGHAGDEILLGETAPIGHTTGPISRRPMATARFWRNLLCLDRSGRALRGRAAVEQGCTRPRRLLASAIAHHPYVRGGSRAPHTRPRPDEVTIANPGRLQAILDQGARRGRLSARLPVYYTEFGFQTNPPDRVLGVSLRRQAEYLNQSDWMAFRQSRVRGIAQYLLRDDLGNGGFQSGLKFSDGRIKPAYGAYRFPIWVVRRGVSVTVFGQVRHARDGASGVVRVQVRLPGKDWSTYRTVKPNRKGFVLTRLWSKRGSWRLVWEPDGGQPDISRVAREATR
;
A
#
# COMPACT_ATOMS: atom_id res chain seq x y z
N MET A 1 22.61 36.50 67.00
CA MET A 1 21.31 35.93 66.61
C MET A 1 21.03 36.31 65.14
N SER A 2 21.39 35.46 64.24
CA SER A 2 21.20 35.69 62.78
C SER A 2 20.26 34.62 62.21
N ARG A 3 19.13 35.03 61.66
CA ARG A 3 18.13 34.16 61.05
C ARG A 3 18.44 34.08 59.57
N ALA A 4 18.70 32.87 59.02
CA ALA A 4 18.79 32.58 57.62
C ALA A 4 17.38 32.25 57.07
N PRO A 5 16.99 32.69 55.85
CA PRO A 5 15.76 32.28 55.22
C PRO A 5 15.97 31.02 54.39
N PHE A 6 15.13 30.04 54.58
CA PHE A 6 14.99 28.86 53.73
C PHE A 6 14.32 29.25 52.38
N LEU A 7 15.04 29.08 51.27
CA LEU A 7 14.49 29.16 49.93
C LEU A 7 13.94 27.78 49.52
N LEU A 8 12.62 27.69 49.41
CA LEU A 8 11.91 26.52 48.92
C LEU A 8 11.88 26.58 47.38
N ALA A 9 12.71 25.79 46.70
CA ALA A 9 12.72 25.69 45.25
C ALA A 9 11.59 24.74 44.80
N CYS A 10 10.51 25.28 44.24
CA CYS A 10 9.47 24.53 43.53
C CYS A 10 10.00 24.03 42.18
N LEU A 11 10.35 22.75 42.10
CA LEU A 11 10.58 22.04 40.85
C LEU A 11 9.22 21.73 40.15
N ILE A 12 8.83 22.59 39.20
CA ILE A 12 7.71 22.31 38.31
C ILE A 12 8.19 21.30 37.27
N GLY A 13 7.87 20.04 37.51
CA GLY A 13 8.06 18.98 36.52
C GLY A 13 7.14 19.20 35.29
N LEU A 14 7.68 19.68 34.18
CA LEU A 14 6.99 19.65 32.89
C LEU A 14 6.81 18.18 32.47
N ALA A 15 5.66 17.61 32.76
CA ALA A 15 5.23 16.39 32.15
C ALA A 15 5.01 16.68 30.65
N LEU A 16 5.97 16.30 29.81
CA LEU A 16 5.81 16.23 28.37
C LEU A 16 4.71 15.21 28.06
N THR A 17 3.46 15.67 28.05
CA THR A 17 2.35 14.90 27.50
C THR A 17 2.60 14.76 26.01
N ALA A 18 3.12 13.58 25.60
CA ALA A 18 3.16 13.22 24.19
C ALA A 18 1.74 13.37 23.64
N SER A 19 1.52 14.39 22.82
CA SER A 19 0.25 14.55 22.10
C SER A 19 -0.06 13.24 21.37
N PRO A 20 -1.26 12.69 21.50
CA PRO A 20 -1.62 11.51 20.75
C PRO A 20 -1.39 11.80 19.27
N ALA A 21 -0.65 10.94 18.58
CA ALA A 21 -0.40 11.09 17.15
C ALA A 21 -1.73 11.40 16.46
N ALA A 22 -1.79 12.55 15.78
CA ALA A 22 -3.01 13.01 15.15
C ALA A 22 -3.45 11.98 14.10
N ALA A 23 -4.68 11.49 14.21
CA ALA A 23 -5.25 10.55 13.25
C ALA A 23 -5.33 11.18 11.85
N ASN A 24 -5.06 10.41 10.81
CA ASN A 24 -5.14 10.92 9.45
C ASN A 24 -6.59 10.89 8.93
N ARG A 25 -7.29 12.01 9.07
CA ARG A 25 -8.67 12.20 8.64
C ARG A 25 -8.82 12.47 7.12
N ALA A 26 -7.73 12.50 6.38
CA ALA A 26 -7.69 12.63 4.93
C ALA A 26 -7.18 11.35 4.25
N GLN A 27 -7.20 10.21 4.97
CA GLN A 27 -6.75 8.93 4.45
C GLN A 27 -7.62 8.49 3.29
N GLU A 28 -6.97 7.98 2.25
CA GLU A 28 -7.59 7.50 1.03
C GLU A 28 -7.81 5.98 1.09
N THR A 29 -8.77 5.53 0.30
CA THR A 29 -9.04 4.12 0.04
C THR A 29 -8.61 3.75 -1.37
N MET A 30 -7.99 2.58 -1.51
CA MET A 30 -7.51 2.06 -2.79
C MET A 30 -8.01 0.63 -2.95
N VAL A 31 -8.17 0.18 -4.18
CA VAL A 31 -8.42 -1.24 -4.48
C VAL A 31 -7.47 -1.68 -5.58
N GLN A 32 -6.96 -2.90 -5.47
CA GLN A 32 -6.23 -3.57 -6.53
C GLN A 32 -6.96 -4.86 -6.89
N ASP A 33 -7.24 -5.04 -8.18
CA ASP A 33 -7.77 -6.28 -8.76
C ASP A 33 -7.40 -6.32 -10.24
N ASP A 34 -6.16 -6.72 -10.53
CA ASP A 34 -5.66 -6.72 -11.91
C ASP A 34 -6.48 -7.63 -12.81
N GLY A 35 -7.03 -8.73 -12.27
CA GLY A 35 -7.88 -9.65 -13.03
C GLY A 35 -9.11 -8.96 -13.61
N LEU A 36 -9.76 -8.12 -12.81
CA LEU A 36 -10.95 -7.38 -13.23
C LEU A 36 -10.62 -6.08 -13.98
N LEU A 37 -9.50 -5.43 -13.65
CA LEU A 37 -9.16 -4.11 -14.19
C LEU A 37 -8.39 -4.17 -15.51
N LEU A 38 -7.55 -5.21 -15.72
CA LEU A 38 -6.64 -5.29 -16.86
C LEU A 38 -6.87 -6.53 -17.75
N TYR A 39 -7.40 -7.62 -17.18
CA TYR A 39 -7.48 -8.92 -17.86
C TYR A 39 -8.92 -9.42 -18.06
N SER A 40 -9.90 -8.52 -17.96
CA SER A 40 -11.30 -8.75 -18.31
C SER A 40 -11.71 -7.96 -19.57
N SER A 41 -12.95 -8.13 -20.01
CA SER A 41 -13.49 -7.29 -21.10
C SER A 41 -13.63 -5.83 -20.67
N ALA A 42 -13.77 -4.91 -21.64
CA ALA A 42 -13.98 -3.49 -21.35
C ALA A 42 -15.24 -3.26 -20.51
N GLU A 43 -16.33 -3.95 -20.82
CA GLU A 43 -17.60 -3.87 -20.09
C GLU A 43 -17.44 -4.34 -18.65
N GLN A 44 -16.70 -5.43 -18.42
CA GLN A 44 -16.44 -5.94 -17.05
C GLN A 44 -15.54 -5.01 -16.28
N ARG A 45 -14.50 -4.45 -16.90
CA ARG A 45 -13.63 -3.42 -16.30
C ARG A 45 -14.46 -2.21 -15.88
N ASP A 46 -15.29 -1.71 -16.77
CA ASP A 46 -16.09 -0.51 -16.55
C ASP A 46 -17.12 -0.73 -15.43
N ALA A 47 -17.84 -1.85 -15.44
CA ALA A 47 -18.74 -2.25 -14.36
C ALA A 47 -17.99 -2.41 -13.01
N THR A 48 -16.74 -2.90 -13.04
CA THR A 48 -15.89 -2.99 -11.85
C THR A 48 -15.53 -1.61 -11.30
N LEU A 49 -15.15 -0.67 -12.17
CA LEU A 49 -14.82 0.69 -11.75
C LEU A 49 -16.05 1.44 -11.21
N ASP A 50 -17.25 1.23 -11.80
CA ASP A 50 -18.51 1.75 -11.25
C ASP A 50 -18.78 1.20 -9.86
N GLU A 51 -18.59 -0.10 -9.65
CA GLU A 51 -18.76 -0.73 -8.34
C GLU A 51 -17.74 -0.20 -7.32
N LEU A 52 -16.47 -0.06 -7.70
CA LEU A 52 -15.42 0.51 -6.83
C LEU A 52 -15.70 1.96 -6.46
N HIS A 53 -16.17 2.76 -7.40
CA HIS A 53 -16.61 4.12 -7.14
C HIS A 53 -17.78 4.14 -6.14
N ALA A 54 -18.80 3.30 -6.35
CA ALA A 54 -19.94 3.17 -5.42
C ALA A 54 -19.56 2.65 -4.04
N LEU A 55 -18.50 1.83 -3.93
CA LEU A 55 -17.92 1.41 -2.65
C LEU A 55 -17.12 2.51 -1.95
N GLY A 56 -16.82 3.60 -2.65
CA GLY A 56 -16.04 4.72 -2.15
C GLY A 56 -14.51 4.52 -2.25
N ALA A 57 -14.02 3.77 -3.25
CA ALA A 57 -12.59 3.77 -3.55
C ALA A 57 -12.12 5.13 -4.09
N ASP A 58 -11.02 5.70 -3.64
CA ASP A 58 -10.42 6.94 -4.17
C ASP A 58 -9.51 6.66 -5.36
N SER A 59 -8.95 5.47 -5.40
CA SER A 59 -8.00 5.08 -6.42
C SER A 59 -8.01 3.58 -6.68
N VAL A 60 -7.52 3.20 -7.85
CA VAL A 60 -7.19 1.83 -8.20
C VAL A 60 -5.68 1.71 -8.40
N ARG A 61 -5.12 0.55 -8.04
CA ARG A 61 -3.73 0.21 -8.32
C ARG A 61 -3.67 -0.92 -9.32
N ALA A 62 -2.77 -0.83 -10.29
CA ALA A 62 -2.57 -1.85 -11.30
C ALA A 62 -1.08 -2.10 -11.56
N PHE A 63 -0.72 -3.37 -11.76
CA PHE A 63 0.62 -3.74 -12.18
C PHE A 63 0.82 -3.50 -13.67
N VAL A 64 1.95 -2.91 -14.03
CA VAL A 64 2.48 -2.97 -15.40
C VAL A 64 3.64 -3.98 -15.38
N TYR A 65 3.32 -5.23 -15.69
CA TYR A 65 4.37 -6.25 -15.85
C TYR A 65 5.22 -5.89 -17.07
N TRP A 66 6.47 -5.54 -16.84
CA TRP A 66 7.32 -5.00 -17.90
C TRP A 66 7.42 -5.92 -19.13
N SER A 67 7.51 -7.23 -18.92
CA SER A 67 7.53 -8.19 -20.04
C SER A 67 6.20 -8.29 -20.84
N THR A 68 5.08 -7.76 -20.32
CA THR A 68 3.80 -7.82 -21.03
C THR A 68 3.59 -6.66 -22.00
N VAL A 69 4.48 -5.68 -21.99
CA VAL A 69 4.46 -4.54 -22.92
C VAL A 69 5.74 -4.43 -23.74
N ALA A 70 6.83 -5.02 -23.29
CA ALA A 70 8.11 -4.94 -24.00
C ALA A 70 8.16 -5.85 -25.22
N PRO A 71 8.75 -5.41 -26.34
CA PRO A 71 8.95 -6.26 -27.50
C PRO A 71 9.93 -7.40 -27.21
N ALA A 72 9.73 -8.53 -27.88
CA ALA A 72 10.58 -9.73 -27.76
C ALA A 72 10.94 -10.11 -26.30
N ALA A 73 9.98 -10.01 -25.38
CA ALA A 73 10.21 -10.16 -23.95
C ALA A 73 10.84 -11.49 -23.52
N ASP A 74 10.60 -12.55 -24.30
CA ASP A 74 11.17 -13.89 -24.09
C ASP A 74 12.52 -14.12 -24.79
N SER A 75 13.01 -13.16 -25.58
CA SER A 75 14.36 -13.20 -26.16
C SER A 75 15.39 -12.82 -25.11
N THR A 76 16.58 -13.44 -25.17
CA THR A 76 17.75 -13.02 -24.40
C THR A 76 18.54 -11.90 -25.08
N GLN A 77 18.21 -11.59 -26.32
CA GLN A 77 18.77 -10.50 -27.11
C GLN A 77 17.79 -9.35 -27.18
N ARG A 78 18.29 -8.16 -26.86
CA ARG A 78 17.54 -6.91 -26.99
C ARG A 78 17.22 -6.69 -28.49
N PRO A 79 15.98 -6.29 -28.86
CA PRO A 79 15.69 -5.95 -30.24
C PRO A 79 16.64 -4.86 -30.76
N PRO A 80 17.15 -5.00 -32.00
CA PRO A 80 17.93 -3.92 -32.62
C PRO A 80 17.04 -2.67 -32.75
N ASP A 81 17.65 -1.52 -32.71
CA ASP A 81 17.01 -0.20 -32.92
C ASP A 81 15.84 0.16 -31.96
N PHE A 82 15.56 -0.69 -30.97
CA PHE A 82 14.51 -0.43 -29.96
C PHE A 82 14.94 0.70 -29.01
N ASP A 83 14.23 1.84 -29.02
CA ASP A 83 14.35 2.85 -27.97
C ASP A 83 13.39 2.57 -26.82
N GLY A 84 13.86 1.96 -25.75
CA GLY A 84 13.05 1.66 -24.56
C GLY A 84 12.50 2.89 -23.84
N ALA A 85 12.89 4.12 -24.25
CA ALA A 85 12.38 5.37 -23.68
C ALA A 85 11.24 5.99 -24.51
N ASP A 86 11.05 5.52 -25.74
CA ASP A 86 9.96 5.97 -26.62
C ASP A 86 8.77 5.02 -26.51
N PRO A 87 7.57 5.47 -26.06
CA PRO A 87 6.38 4.60 -26.05
C PRO A 87 5.94 4.11 -27.43
N ALA A 88 6.30 4.80 -28.51
CA ALA A 88 5.96 4.43 -29.88
C ALA A 88 6.75 3.20 -30.38
N ASP A 89 7.91 2.89 -29.78
CA ASP A 89 8.70 1.70 -30.10
C ASP A 89 8.15 0.40 -29.46
N TYR A 90 7.18 0.54 -28.58
CA TYR A 90 6.48 -0.61 -28.01
C TYR A 90 5.29 -1.01 -28.90
N PRO A 91 4.96 -2.31 -29.00
CA PRO A 91 3.77 -2.73 -29.73
C PRO A 91 2.52 -2.03 -29.18
N SER A 92 1.79 -1.31 -30.04
CA SER A 92 0.67 -0.44 -29.64
C SER A 92 -0.46 -1.21 -28.95
N ASP A 93 -0.79 -2.41 -29.45
CA ASP A 93 -1.83 -3.27 -28.89
C ASP A 93 -1.55 -3.73 -27.44
N LEU A 94 -0.28 -3.74 -27.02
CA LEU A 94 0.07 -4.12 -25.65
C LEU A 94 -0.23 -3.01 -24.61
N TRP A 95 -0.45 -1.79 -25.07
CA TRP A 95 -0.88 -0.66 -24.22
C TRP A 95 -2.38 -0.63 -23.97
N ASN A 96 -3.22 -1.16 -24.88
CA ASN A 96 -4.68 -1.00 -24.89
C ASN A 96 -5.36 -1.25 -23.54
N ARG A 97 -4.91 -2.27 -22.80
CA ARG A 97 -5.48 -2.58 -21.48
C ARG A 97 -5.20 -1.50 -20.42
N PHE A 98 -4.04 -0.87 -20.51
CA PHE A 98 -3.65 0.19 -19.57
C PHE A 98 -4.31 1.51 -19.95
N ASP A 99 -4.34 1.84 -21.24
CA ASP A 99 -5.00 3.03 -21.77
C ASP A 99 -6.49 3.00 -21.43
N GLY A 100 -7.13 1.87 -21.71
CA GLY A 100 -8.52 1.64 -21.35
C GLY A 100 -8.80 1.77 -19.86
N LEU A 101 -7.90 1.26 -18.99
CA LEU A 101 -8.02 1.44 -17.54
C LEU A 101 -7.91 2.91 -17.15
N VAL A 102 -6.91 3.63 -17.68
CA VAL A 102 -6.64 5.02 -17.31
C VAL A 102 -7.81 5.92 -17.75
N ARG A 103 -8.32 5.75 -18.99
CA ARG A 103 -9.50 6.47 -19.48
C ARG A 103 -10.74 6.21 -18.62
N ALA A 104 -11.06 4.93 -18.41
CA ALA A 104 -12.27 4.53 -17.69
C ALA A 104 -12.25 4.94 -16.22
N ALA A 105 -11.09 4.88 -15.56
CA ALA A 105 -10.92 5.33 -14.19
C ALA A 105 -11.07 6.84 -14.07
N GLN A 106 -10.43 7.62 -14.95
CA GLN A 106 -10.54 9.09 -14.96
C GLN A 106 -11.99 9.55 -15.17
N ALA A 107 -12.71 8.91 -16.10
CA ALA A 107 -14.12 9.22 -16.38
C ALA A 107 -15.02 9.07 -15.11
N ARG A 108 -14.57 8.29 -14.14
CA ARG A 108 -15.26 8.04 -12.85
C ARG A 108 -14.64 8.79 -11.67
N GLY A 109 -13.69 9.68 -11.92
CA GLY A 109 -12.97 10.42 -10.87
C GLY A 109 -12.07 9.53 -9.99
N LEU A 110 -11.71 8.32 -10.43
CA LEU A 110 -10.79 7.43 -9.75
C LEU A 110 -9.35 7.72 -10.18
N SER A 111 -8.47 7.92 -9.21
CA SER A 111 -7.03 8.01 -9.50
C SER A 111 -6.44 6.63 -9.81
N VAL A 112 -5.46 6.59 -10.71
CA VAL A 112 -4.75 5.36 -11.04
C VAL A 112 -3.34 5.39 -10.45
N VAL A 113 -2.93 4.28 -9.80
CA VAL A 113 -1.54 4.02 -9.42
C VAL A 113 -1.00 2.95 -10.33
N LEU A 114 -0.09 3.30 -11.23
CA LEU A 114 0.62 2.30 -12.04
C LEU A 114 1.88 1.85 -11.33
N THR A 115 2.07 0.54 -11.22
CA THR A 115 3.25 -0.08 -10.61
C THR A 115 4.01 -0.93 -11.64
N PRO A 116 4.96 -0.33 -12.40
CA PRO A 116 5.87 -1.09 -13.26
C PRO A 116 6.73 -2.05 -12.44
N THR A 117 6.74 -3.34 -12.85
CA THR A 117 7.40 -4.39 -12.07
C THR A 117 7.82 -5.60 -12.93
N SER A 118 8.50 -6.58 -12.31
CA SER A 118 8.75 -7.89 -12.93
C SER A 118 7.46 -8.69 -13.15
N PRO A 119 7.44 -9.65 -14.08
CA PRO A 119 8.59 -10.12 -14.85
C PRO A 119 9.13 -9.06 -15.79
N ALA A 120 10.46 -8.89 -15.81
CA ALA A 120 11.16 -8.07 -16.79
C ALA A 120 11.38 -8.83 -18.10
N PRO A 121 11.57 -8.17 -19.24
CA PRO A 121 12.04 -8.84 -20.46
C PRO A 121 13.34 -9.58 -20.19
N ALA A 122 13.51 -10.77 -20.78
CA ALA A 122 14.69 -11.58 -20.53
C ALA A 122 15.98 -10.91 -21.02
N TRP A 123 15.91 -10.09 -22.06
CA TRP A 123 17.03 -9.29 -22.56
C TRP A 123 17.45 -8.16 -21.62
N ALA A 124 16.56 -7.68 -20.76
CA ALA A 124 16.86 -6.65 -19.75
C ALA A 124 17.46 -7.20 -18.45
N SER A 125 17.94 -8.45 -18.45
CA SER A 125 18.55 -9.12 -17.30
C SER A 125 20.06 -9.25 -17.46
N GLU A 126 20.82 -8.88 -16.44
CA GLU A 126 22.27 -9.13 -16.34
C GLU A 126 22.62 -10.61 -16.02
N CYS A 127 21.64 -11.51 -15.92
CA CYS A 127 21.87 -12.91 -15.57
C CYS A 127 21.89 -13.80 -16.80
N ALA A 128 22.69 -14.87 -16.76
CA ALA A 128 22.55 -16.02 -17.64
C ALA A 128 21.43 -16.94 -17.16
N GLY A 129 20.96 -17.84 -18.02
CA GLY A 129 19.99 -18.87 -17.70
C GLY A 129 18.71 -18.82 -18.55
N SER A 130 17.70 -19.60 -18.15
CA SER A 130 16.42 -19.64 -18.84
C SER A 130 15.66 -18.31 -18.76
N VAL A 131 14.77 -18.05 -19.69
CA VAL A 131 13.88 -16.87 -19.72
C VAL A 131 13.25 -16.63 -18.35
N THR A 132 12.57 -17.61 -17.79
CA THR A 132 11.88 -17.50 -16.51
C THR A 132 12.83 -17.12 -15.36
N SER A 133 14.07 -17.63 -15.37
CA SER A 133 15.05 -17.27 -14.33
C SER A 133 15.58 -15.85 -14.48
N ARG A 134 15.67 -15.35 -15.70
CA ARG A 134 16.15 -14.02 -16.04
C ARG A 134 15.15 -12.93 -15.64
N GLN A 135 13.87 -13.18 -15.81
CA GLN A 135 12.79 -12.20 -15.63
C GLN A 135 12.71 -11.52 -14.26
N SER A 136 13.27 -12.12 -13.20
CA SER A 136 13.40 -11.47 -11.89
C SER A 136 14.87 -11.24 -11.47
N CYS A 137 15.83 -11.72 -12.30
CA CYS A 137 17.25 -11.73 -11.95
C CYS A 137 17.98 -10.50 -12.46
N ARG A 138 18.43 -9.67 -11.53
CA ARG A 138 19.24 -8.48 -11.82
C ARG A 138 18.73 -7.68 -13.04
N PRO A 139 17.44 -7.25 -13.03
CA PRO A 139 16.97 -6.39 -14.11
C PRO A 139 17.86 -5.17 -14.24
N ASP A 140 18.14 -4.77 -15.50
CA ASP A 140 19.04 -3.64 -15.79
C ASP A 140 18.40 -2.32 -15.37
N PRO A 141 19.08 -1.48 -14.56
CA PRO A 141 18.53 -0.22 -14.11
C PRO A 141 18.36 0.82 -15.22
N ALA A 142 19.22 0.84 -16.24
CA ALA A 142 19.10 1.81 -17.33
C ALA A 142 17.90 1.48 -18.21
N GLU A 143 17.72 0.22 -18.56
CA GLU A 143 16.55 -0.25 -19.32
C GLU A 143 15.24 -0.04 -18.54
N PHE A 144 15.24 -0.28 -17.21
CA PHE A 144 14.08 0.02 -16.37
C PHE A 144 13.78 1.52 -16.30
N GLY A 145 14.81 2.36 -16.24
CA GLY A 145 14.68 3.82 -16.30
C GLY A 145 14.12 4.31 -17.64
N ALA A 146 14.55 3.72 -18.76
CA ALA A 146 14.01 3.96 -20.09
C ALA A 146 12.54 3.57 -20.15
N PHE A 147 12.18 2.40 -19.64
CA PHE A 147 10.77 1.97 -19.55
C PHE A 147 9.89 2.94 -18.76
N LEU A 148 10.37 3.45 -17.60
CA LEU A 148 9.63 4.46 -16.84
C LEU A 148 9.52 5.79 -17.59
N ARG A 149 10.52 6.12 -18.43
CA ARG A 149 10.43 7.29 -19.30
C ARG A 149 9.34 7.09 -20.38
N ALA A 150 9.28 5.93 -21.02
CA ALA A 150 8.21 5.62 -21.98
C ALA A 150 6.82 5.70 -21.34
N LEU A 151 6.63 5.08 -20.16
CA LEU A 151 5.38 5.16 -19.38
C LEU A 151 5.03 6.62 -19.02
N GLY A 152 6.01 7.39 -18.54
CA GLY A 152 5.80 8.80 -18.18
C GLY A 152 5.45 9.66 -19.39
N THR A 153 6.05 9.43 -20.56
CA THR A 153 5.68 10.10 -21.81
C THR A 153 4.24 9.76 -22.18
N ARG A 154 3.87 8.45 -22.22
CA ARG A 154 2.55 7.98 -22.61
C ARG A 154 1.45 8.55 -21.71
N TYR A 155 1.64 8.52 -20.40
CA TYR A 155 0.64 9.00 -19.44
C TYR A 155 0.95 10.39 -18.88
N SER A 156 1.57 11.25 -19.70
CA SER A 156 1.84 12.64 -19.36
C SER A 156 0.60 13.53 -19.35
N GLY A 157 -0.49 13.10 -20.01
CA GLY A 157 -1.69 13.91 -20.30
C GLY A 157 -1.57 14.68 -21.62
N ALA A 158 -0.47 14.51 -22.36
CA ALA A 158 -0.23 15.17 -23.65
C ALA A 158 0.08 14.18 -24.80
N TYR A 159 0.18 12.88 -24.51
CA TYR A 159 0.42 11.87 -25.53
C TYR A 159 -0.87 11.59 -26.31
N ALA A 160 -0.77 11.55 -27.65
CA ALA A 160 -1.92 11.31 -28.51
C ALA A 160 -2.56 9.93 -28.21
N ASP A 161 -3.88 9.91 -28.12
CA ASP A 161 -4.64 8.66 -28.01
C ASP A 161 -4.81 8.07 -29.41
N GLU A 162 -4.17 6.92 -29.63
CA GLU A 162 -4.13 6.26 -30.94
C GLU A 162 -5.41 5.46 -31.22
N ASP A 163 -6.15 5.07 -30.17
CA ASP A 163 -7.26 4.12 -30.27
C ASP A 163 -8.64 4.80 -30.39
N GLU A 164 -8.84 5.99 -29.87
CA GLU A 164 -10.17 6.61 -29.73
C GLU A 164 -10.40 7.83 -30.64
N GLY A 165 -9.75 7.88 -31.79
CA GLY A 165 -10.10 8.85 -32.83
C GLY A 165 -9.75 10.30 -32.54
N GLY A 166 -8.84 10.54 -31.65
CA GLY A 166 -8.29 11.87 -31.32
C GLY A 166 -8.37 12.24 -29.85
N GLY A 167 -7.55 13.22 -29.45
CA GLY A 167 -7.39 13.60 -28.05
C GLY A 167 -6.09 13.11 -27.45
N THR A 168 -5.99 13.13 -26.13
CA THR A 168 -4.80 12.70 -25.39
C THR A 168 -5.14 11.70 -24.31
N LEU A 169 -4.24 10.75 -24.07
CA LEU A 169 -4.34 9.84 -22.94
C LEU A 169 -4.29 10.63 -21.62
N PRO A 170 -5.14 10.25 -20.66
CA PRO A 170 -5.16 10.93 -19.36
C PRO A 170 -3.85 10.83 -18.62
N ARG A 171 -3.54 11.87 -17.82
CA ARG A 171 -2.37 11.87 -16.96
C ARG A 171 -2.48 10.88 -15.81
N VAL A 172 -1.44 10.09 -15.62
CA VAL A 172 -1.22 9.33 -14.38
C VAL A 172 -0.27 10.13 -13.48
N ALA A 173 -0.72 10.46 -12.28
CA ALA A 173 0.03 11.26 -11.31
C ALA A 173 0.52 10.47 -10.10
N ARG A 174 0.43 9.12 -10.13
CA ARG A 174 0.87 8.27 -9.01
C ARG A 174 1.54 6.99 -9.51
N TRP A 175 2.79 6.78 -9.09
CA TRP A 175 3.68 5.76 -9.63
C TRP A 175 4.26 4.88 -8.53
N GLY A 176 4.02 3.58 -8.59
CA GLY A 176 4.75 2.60 -7.78
C GLY A 176 6.09 2.25 -8.43
N LEU A 177 7.14 2.07 -7.64
CA LEU A 177 8.45 1.69 -8.16
C LEU A 177 8.78 0.25 -7.78
N TRP A 178 8.37 -0.71 -8.61
CA TRP A 178 8.59 -2.14 -8.43
C TRP A 178 7.75 -2.76 -7.31
N ASN A 179 7.28 -4.00 -7.51
CA ASN A 179 6.56 -4.75 -6.47
C ASN A 179 7.51 -5.60 -5.63
N GLU A 180 7.37 -5.58 -4.33
CA GLU A 180 8.02 -6.41 -3.30
C GLU A 180 9.51 -6.74 -3.58
N PRO A 181 10.39 -5.75 -3.74
CA PRO A 181 11.80 -5.97 -4.09
C PRO A 181 12.57 -6.75 -3.02
N ASN A 182 11.98 -6.98 -1.85
CA ASN A 182 12.51 -7.81 -0.77
C ASN A 182 12.08 -9.29 -0.85
N VAL A 183 11.39 -9.69 -1.94
CA VAL A 183 10.90 -11.06 -2.17
C VAL A 183 11.50 -11.61 -3.46
N GLY A 184 12.02 -12.84 -3.40
CA GLY A 184 12.73 -13.46 -4.52
C GLY A 184 11.85 -13.88 -5.71
N ARG A 185 10.53 -13.75 -5.61
CA ARG A 185 9.63 -13.85 -6.76
C ARG A 185 9.80 -12.64 -7.70
N TRP A 186 10.00 -11.46 -7.11
CA TRP A 186 10.00 -10.18 -7.82
C TRP A 186 11.41 -9.65 -8.14
N LEU A 187 12.40 -9.94 -7.27
CA LEU A 187 13.78 -9.48 -7.47
C LEU A 187 14.78 -10.49 -6.91
N THR A 188 15.71 -10.95 -7.75
CA THR A 188 16.82 -11.84 -7.33
C THR A 188 18.17 -11.29 -7.79
N PRO A 189 19.26 -11.68 -7.10
CA PRO A 189 19.31 -12.41 -5.85
C PRO A 189 18.95 -11.54 -4.65
N GLN A 190 18.23 -12.10 -3.66
CA GLN A 190 17.98 -11.44 -2.39
C GLN A 190 19.25 -11.32 -1.55
N PHE A 191 20.03 -12.40 -1.52
CA PHE A 191 21.32 -12.47 -0.84
C PHE A 191 22.37 -13.13 -1.74
N VAL A 192 23.63 -12.80 -1.50
CA VAL A 192 24.82 -13.45 -2.08
C VAL A 192 25.77 -13.89 -0.99
N ARG A 193 26.57 -14.94 -1.23
CA ARG A 193 27.68 -15.32 -0.36
C ARG A 193 28.93 -14.52 -0.69
N ARG A 194 29.64 -14.07 0.35
CA ARG A 194 30.97 -13.49 0.29
C ARG A 194 31.83 -14.17 1.38
N GLY A 195 32.51 -15.24 1.00
CA GLY A 195 33.09 -16.17 1.95
C GLY A 195 32.01 -16.80 2.84
N ARG A 196 32.19 -16.76 4.15
CA ARG A 196 31.21 -17.29 5.13
C ARG A 196 30.01 -16.35 5.38
N ARG A 197 30.03 -15.13 4.85
CA ARG A 197 28.99 -14.14 5.13
C ARG A 197 27.86 -14.18 4.10
N LEU A 198 26.65 -13.94 4.57
CA LEU A 198 25.45 -13.72 3.76
C LEU A 198 25.19 -12.22 3.65
N VAL A 199 25.42 -11.66 2.45
CA VAL A 199 25.31 -10.23 2.17
C VAL A 199 23.99 -9.94 1.46
N PRO A 200 23.18 -8.95 1.91
CA PRO A 200 22.01 -8.48 1.18
C PRO A 200 22.40 -7.97 -0.20
N ALA A 201 21.69 -8.40 -1.24
CA ALA A 201 21.95 -7.98 -2.62
C ALA A 201 20.81 -7.18 -3.24
N SER A 202 19.57 -7.57 -2.99
CA SER A 202 18.40 -6.89 -3.55
C SER A 202 18.27 -5.42 -3.17
N PRO A 203 18.64 -4.94 -1.95
CA PRO A 203 18.52 -3.52 -1.64
C PRO A 203 19.42 -2.62 -2.52
N ALA A 204 20.64 -3.07 -2.82
CA ALA A 204 21.56 -2.33 -3.69
C ALA A 204 21.07 -2.31 -5.15
N ARG A 205 20.51 -3.43 -5.64
CA ARG A 205 19.89 -3.50 -6.98
C ARG A 205 18.68 -2.60 -7.05
N TYR A 206 17.76 -2.72 -6.10
CA TYR A 206 16.54 -1.91 -6.06
C TYR A 206 16.82 -0.42 -5.95
N ARG A 207 17.85 0.00 -5.21
CA ARG A 207 18.28 1.41 -5.15
C ARG A 207 18.63 1.96 -6.52
N ARG A 208 19.31 1.18 -7.37
CA ARG A 208 19.65 1.58 -8.74
C ARG A 208 18.43 1.62 -9.65
N LEU A 209 17.57 0.61 -9.57
CA LEU A 209 16.30 0.57 -10.31
C LEU A 209 15.43 1.79 -9.95
N ALA A 210 15.23 2.04 -8.66
CA ALA A 210 14.41 3.16 -8.20
C ALA A 210 14.99 4.53 -8.59
N ALA A 211 16.33 4.68 -8.54
CA ALA A 211 16.97 5.92 -8.97
C ALA A 211 16.76 6.18 -10.47
N ALA A 212 16.97 5.16 -11.32
CA ALA A 212 16.77 5.27 -12.76
C ALA A 212 15.30 5.52 -13.11
N ALA A 213 14.37 4.83 -12.42
CA ALA A 213 12.92 5.02 -12.59
C ALA A 213 12.49 6.46 -12.24
N ILE A 214 12.97 7.00 -11.12
CA ILE A 214 12.71 8.39 -10.72
C ILE A 214 13.25 9.37 -11.77
N ASP A 215 14.43 9.14 -12.27
CA ASP A 215 15.03 9.99 -13.32
C ASP A 215 14.22 9.95 -14.62
N GLY A 216 13.75 8.74 -15.02
CA GLY A 216 12.86 8.56 -16.19
C GLY A 216 11.56 9.34 -16.06
N LEU A 217 10.88 9.22 -14.92
CA LEU A 217 9.66 9.95 -14.62
C LEU A 217 9.87 11.47 -14.55
N HIS A 218 10.95 11.92 -13.91
CA HIS A 218 11.27 13.35 -13.85
C HIS A 218 11.53 13.95 -15.23
N ALA A 219 12.19 13.19 -16.12
CA ALA A 219 12.47 13.63 -17.49
C ALA A 219 11.22 13.83 -18.35
N THR A 220 10.06 13.29 -17.93
CA THR A 220 8.77 13.36 -18.64
C THR A 220 7.72 14.21 -17.90
N GLY A 221 8.15 15.08 -16.99
CA GLY A 221 7.28 16.05 -16.33
C GLY A 221 6.59 15.56 -15.06
N HIS A 222 6.97 14.37 -14.53
CA HIS A 222 6.37 13.76 -13.34
C HIS A 222 7.12 14.09 -12.03
N ALA A 223 7.99 15.09 -12.01
CA ALA A 223 8.75 15.46 -10.81
C ALA A 223 7.86 15.97 -9.64
N GLY A 224 6.68 16.50 -9.96
CA GLY A 224 5.69 16.96 -8.98
C GLY A 224 4.68 15.90 -8.55
N ASP A 225 4.72 14.70 -9.12
CA ASP A 225 3.76 13.63 -8.87
C ASP A 225 4.11 12.76 -7.65
N GLU A 226 3.20 11.88 -7.25
CA GLU A 226 3.45 10.94 -6.16
C GLU A 226 4.22 9.72 -6.66
N ILE A 227 5.52 9.71 -6.38
CA ILE A 227 6.41 8.59 -6.68
C ILE A 227 6.64 7.77 -5.41
N LEU A 228 6.08 6.56 -5.38
CA LEU A 228 6.02 5.67 -4.23
C LEU A 228 7.20 4.69 -4.24
N LEU A 229 8.14 4.87 -3.32
CA LEU A 229 9.30 4.00 -3.15
C LEU A 229 8.96 2.84 -2.21
N GLY A 230 9.30 1.62 -2.59
CA GLY A 230 9.30 0.47 -1.67
C GLY A 230 8.44 -0.68 -2.08
N GLU A 231 7.14 -0.58 -1.87
CA GLU A 231 6.15 -1.67 -2.00
C GLU A 231 6.61 -2.98 -1.33
N THR A 232 7.22 -2.87 -0.13
CA THR A 232 7.90 -4.00 0.50
C THR A 232 6.93 -4.96 1.19
N ALA A 233 7.13 -6.27 0.98
CA ALA A 233 6.47 -7.32 1.76
C ALA A 233 6.83 -7.21 3.25
N PRO A 234 5.94 -7.60 4.18
CA PRO A 234 6.12 -7.35 5.61
C PRO A 234 7.15 -8.25 6.28
N ILE A 235 7.30 -9.47 5.79
CA ILE A 235 8.00 -10.57 6.48
C ILE A 235 9.27 -10.99 5.75
N GLY A 236 10.16 -11.69 6.48
CA GLY A 236 11.32 -12.38 5.94
C GLY A 236 11.38 -13.84 6.39
N HIS A 237 12.21 -14.62 5.72
CA HIS A 237 12.45 -16.01 6.03
C HIS A 237 13.91 -16.25 6.40
N THR A 238 14.16 -17.26 7.22
CA THR A 238 15.53 -17.68 7.61
C THR A 238 15.96 -18.94 6.84
N THR A 239 15.05 -19.63 6.19
CA THR A 239 15.23 -20.87 5.43
C THR A 239 14.96 -20.67 3.94
N GLY A 240 15.30 -21.67 3.13
CA GLY A 240 15.12 -21.65 1.68
C GLY A 240 16.36 -21.16 0.91
N PRO A 241 16.34 -21.24 -0.44
CA PRO A 241 17.45 -20.82 -1.29
C PRO A 241 17.83 -19.36 -1.05
N ILE A 242 19.09 -19.08 -0.80
CA ILE A 242 19.56 -17.73 -0.39
C ILE A 242 19.23 -16.64 -1.43
N SER A 243 19.30 -16.97 -2.71
CA SER A 243 18.99 -16.03 -3.80
C SER A 243 17.51 -15.63 -3.85
N ARG A 244 16.61 -16.49 -3.39
CA ARG A 244 15.15 -16.28 -3.41
C ARG A 244 14.53 -16.02 -2.04
N ARG A 245 15.32 -16.13 -0.96
CA ARG A 245 14.85 -16.01 0.42
C ARG A 245 14.32 -14.60 0.71
N PRO A 246 13.03 -14.41 1.04
CA PRO A 246 12.49 -13.10 1.38
C PRO A 246 13.28 -12.43 2.51
N MET A 247 13.59 -11.15 2.32
CA MET A 247 14.30 -10.34 3.31
C MET A 247 13.28 -9.57 4.15
N ALA A 248 13.38 -9.64 5.48
CA ALA A 248 12.49 -8.90 6.36
C ALA A 248 12.57 -7.39 6.09
N THR A 249 11.43 -6.72 6.12
CA THR A 249 11.23 -5.32 5.72
C THR A 249 12.24 -4.36 6.34
N ALA A 250 12.43 -4.40 7.67
CA ALA A 250 13.33 -3.46 8.35
C ALA A 250 14.80 -3.69 7.94
N ARG A 251 15.20 -4.95 7.69
CA ARG A 251 16.54 -5.26 7.16
C ARG A 251 16.70 -4.73 5.75
N PHE A 252 15.69 -4.92 4.89
CA PHE A 252 15.70 -4.40 3.52
C PHE A 252 15.86 -2.88 3.51
N TRP A 253 14.99 -2.16 4.23
CA TRP A 253 15.01 -0.70 4.27
C TRP A 253 16.31 -0.12 4.85
N ARG A 254 16.87 -0.71 5.91
CA ARG A 254 18.18 -0.27 6.40
C ARG A 254 19.27 -0.38 5.33
N ASN A 255 19.33 -1.51 4.63
CA ASN A 255 20.33 -1.68 3.56
C ASN A 255 20.03 -0.80 2.34
N LEU A 256 18.77 -0.58 1.98
CA LEU A 256 18.36 0.35 0.93
C LEU A 256 18.86 1.78 1.23
N LEU A 257 18.73 2.21 2.47
CA LEU A 257 19.11 3.54 2.94
C LEU A 257 20.56 3.62 3.45
N CYS A 258 21.36 2.56 3.23
CA CYS A 258 22.76 2.51 3.64
C CYS A 258 22.98 2.72 5.16
N LEU A 259 22.12 2.10 5.98
CA LEU A 259 22.13 2.18 7.44
C LEU A 259 22.51 0.84 8.08
N ASP A 260 23.23 0.90 9.20
CA ASP A 260 23.44 -0.23 10.09
C ASP A 260 22.20 -0.47 11.00
N ARG A 261 22.27 -1.44 11.90
CA ARG A 261 21.18 -1.75 12.83
C ARG A 261 20.86 -0.62 13.83
N SER A 262 21.82 0.24 14.11
CA SER A 262 21.67 1.40 14.98
C SER A 262 21.23 2.68 14.26
N GLY A 263 21.02 2.62 12.93
CA GLY A 263 20.65 3.77 12.11
C GLY A 263 21.80 4.69 11.75
N ARG A 264 23.05 4.23 11.93
CA ARG A 264 24.25 4.94 11.46
C ARG A 264 24.54 4.56 10.02
N ALA A 265 25.23 5.46 9.30
CA ALA A 265 25.67 5.16 7.93
C ALA A 265 26.61 3.94 7.89
N LEU A 266 26.40 3.04 6.94
CA LEU A 266 27.32 1.94 6.67
C LEU A 266 28.73 2.48 6.34
N ARG A 267 29.76 1.79 6.82
CA ARG A 267 31.18 2.16 6.62
C ARG A 267 32.00 0.94 6.21
N GLY A 268 33.22 1.21 5.73
CA GLY A 268 34.21 0.20 5.39
C GLY A 268 33.66 -0.84 4.41
N ARG A 269 34.05 -2.09 4.60
CA ARG A 269 33.65 -3.21 3.73
C ARG A 269 32.14 -3.32 3.51
N ALA A 270 31.32 -3.10 4.55
CA ALA A 270 29.88 -3.17 4.42
C ALA A 270 29.31 -2.09 3.48
N ALA A 271 29.87 -0.88 3.50
CA ALA A 271 29.49 0.19 2.58
C ALA A 271 29.86 -0.17 1.12
N VAL A 272 31.04 -0.72 0.91
CA VAL A 272 31.48 -1.15 -0.43
C VAL A 272 30.58 -2.26 -0.99
N GLU A 273 30.33 -3.32 -0.20
CA GLU A 273 29.52 -4.47 -0.61
C GLU A 273 28.05 -4.11 -0.91
N GLN A 274 27.53 -3.04 -0.29
CA GLN A 274 26.16 -2.54 -0.47
C GLN A 274 26.07 -1.37 -1.46
N GLY A 275 27.18 -0.95 -2.09
CA GLY A 275 27.20 0.24 -2.95
C GLY A 275 26.82 1.52 -2.19
N CYS A 276 27.29 1.65 -0.94
CA CYS A 276 26.93 2.72 -0.01
C CYS A 276 28.10 3.69 0.26
N THR A 277 29.17 3.67 -0.53
CA THR A 277 30.32 4.57 -0.37
C THR A 277 29.94 6.03 -0.69
N ARG A 278 29.14 6.24 -1.74
CA ARG A 278 28.58 7.54 -2.15
C ARG A 278 27.11 7.36 -2.55
N PRO A 279 26.20 7.05 -1.61
CA PRO A 279 24.82 6.75 -1.95
C PRO A 279 24.07 8.02 -2.35
N ARG A 280 23.45 7.99 -3.52
CA ARG A 280 22.58 9.04 -4.03
C ARG A 280 21.30 9.13 -3.15
N ARG A 281 20.76 10.34 -2.96
CA ARG A 281 19.43 10.56 -2.40
C ARG A 281 18.37 10.07 -3.40
N LEU A 282 17.41 9.30 -2.93
CA LEU A 282 16.24 8.90 -3.72
C LEU A 282 15.16 9.98 -3.59
N LEU A 283 14.78 10.56 -4.74
CA LEU A 283 13.83 11.69 -4.81
C LEU A 283 12.38 11.21 -4.91
N ALA A 284 12.03 10.16 -4.14
CA ALA A 284 10.65 9.73 -3.99
C ALA A 284 9.86 10.74 -3.15
N SER A 285 8.57 10.88 -3.43
CA SER A 285 7.64 11.76 -2.71
C SER A 285 6.81 11.01 -1.66
N ALA A 286 6.72 9.67 -1.77
CA ALA A 286 6.00 8.80 -0.84
C ALA A 286 6.68 7.44 -0.67
N ILE A 287 6.21 6.68 0.31
CA ILE A 287 6.66 5.32 0.60
C ILE A 287 5.48 4.37 0.42
N ALA A 288 5.71 3.23 -0.23
CA ALA A 288 4.74 2.14 -0.33
C ALA A 288 5.18 0.92 0.49
N HIS A 289 4.21 0.24 1.11
CA HIS A 289 4.43 -0.92 1.93
C HIS A 289 3.20 -1.82 1.98
N HIS A 290 3.39 -3.14 2.01
CA HIS A 290 2.33 -4.15 2.15
C HIS A 290 2.33 -4.69 3.58
N PRO A 291 1.49 -4.16 4.50
CA PRO A 291 1.59 -4.46 5.93
C PRO A 291 0.83 -5.73 6.34
N TYR A 292 0.76 -6.75 5.49
CA TYR A 292 0.08 -8.02 5.79
C TYR A 292 0.56 -8.62 7.12
N VAL A 293 -0.32 -9.34 7.77
CA VAL A 293 0.03 -10.09 8.98
C VAL A 293 0.71 -11.42 8.63
N ARG A 294 1.63 -11.86 9.47
CA ARG A 294 2.27 -13.16 9.28
C ARG A 294 1.26 -14.30 9.32
N GLY A 295 1.30 -15.16 8.30
CA GLY A 295 0.47 -16.37 8.20
C GLY A 295 -1.00 -16.08 7.88
N GLY A 296 -1.34 -14.87 7.40
CA GLY A 296 -2.67 -14.52 6.85
C GLY A 296 -3.85 -14.60 7.81
N SER A 297 -3.90 -15.63 8.66
CA SER A 297 -5.04 -15.94 9.55
C SER A 297 -4.98 -15.29 10.94
N ARG A 298 -3.95 -14.51 11.23
CA ARG A 298 -3.77 -13.89 12.55
C ARG A 298 -4.45 -12.52 12.62
N ALA A 299 -4.83 -12.11 13.84
CA ALA A 299 -5.41 -10.80 14.06
C ALA A 299 -4.45 -9.65 13.69
N PRO A 300 -4.95 -8.50 13.20
CA PRO A 300 -4.13 -7.35 12.77
C PRO A 300 -3.13 -6.87 13.82
N HIS A 301 -3.49 -6.92 15.10
CA HIS A 301 -2.65 -6.51 16.23
C HIS A 301 -1.59 -7.54 16.66
N THR A 302 -1.48 -8.68 15.98
CA THR A 302 -0.49 -9.72 16.30
C THR A 302 0.93 -9.16 16.21
N ARG A 303 1.70 -9.33 17.30
CA ARG A 303 3.08 -8.83 17.38
C ARG A 303 3.98 -9.49 16.33
N PRO A 304 4.61 -8.72 15.44
CA PRO A 304 5.54 -9.27 14.43
C PRO A 304 6.88 -9.66 15.06
N ARG A 305 7.64 -10.47 14.34
CA ARG A 305 9.03 -10.82 14.70
C ARG A 305 9.97 -9.63 14.55
N PRO A 306 11.20 -9.72 15.11
CA PRO A 306 12.25 -8.73 14.82
C PRO A 306 12.45 -8.54 13.31
N ASP A 307 12.65 -7.29 12.88
CA ASP A 307 12.83 -6.86 11.49
C ASP A 307 11.60 -7.01 10.57
N GLU A 308 10.50 -7.61 11.00
CA GLU A 308 9.23 -7.57 10.28
C GLU A 308 8.51 -6.24 10.53
N VAL A 309 7.80 -5.77 9.50
CA VAL A 309 6.89 -4.63 9.60
C VAL A 309 5.53 -5.08 9.09
N THR A 310 4.54 -5.07 9.97
CA THR A 310 3.15 -5.37 9.66
C THR A 310 2.30 -4.17 10.08
N ILE A 311 1.01 -4.24 9.87
CA ILE A 311 0.09 -3.18 10.32
C ILE A 311 0.14 -2.96 11.85
N ALA A 312 0.65 -3.95 12.63
CA ALA A 312 0.77 -3.87 14.08
C ALA A 312 1.93 -2.97 14.58
N ASN A 313 2.94 -2.70 13.75
CA ASN A 313 4.15 -2.00 14.18
C ASN A 313 4.70 -0.99 13.16
N PRO A 314 3.88 -0.14 12.54
CA PRO A 314 4.31 0.80 11.48
C PRO A 314 5.42 1.77 11.93
N GLY A 315 5.48 2.10 13.20
CA GLY A 315 6.52 2.96 13.77
C GLY A 315 7.95 2.45 13.55
N ARG A 316 8.12 1.13 13.35
CA ARG A 316 9.45 0.57 13.02
C ARG A 316 9.94 1.03 11.65
N LEU A 317 9.08 0.99 10.63
CA LEU A 317 9.41 1.52 9.31
C LEU A 317 9.64 3.02 9.37
N GLN A 318 8.73 3.75 10.01
CA GLN A 318 8.82 5.21 10.15
C GLN A 318 10.13 5.64 10.79
N ALA A 319 10.58 4.96 11.84
CA ALA A 319 11.86 5.24 12.50
C ALA A 319 13.07 5.04 11.56
N ILE A 320 13.07 4.00 10.72
CA ILE A 320 14.14 3.74 9.75
C ILE A 320 14.13 4.81 8.65
N LEU A 321 12.95 5.20 8.15
CA LEU A 321 12.80 6.27 7.16
C LEU A 321 13.33 7.61 7.70
N ASP A 322 13.01 7.94 8.96
CA ASP A 322 13.49 9.16 9.61
C ASP A 322 15.01 9.14 9.84
N GLN A 323 15.58 7.98 10.15
CA GLN A 323 17.04 7.80 10.20
C GLN A 323 17.67 8.02 8.82
N GLY A 324 17.06 7.48 7.76
CA GLY A 324 17.50 7.70 6.37
C GLY A 324 17.44 9.16 5.95
N ALA A 325 16.35 9.85 6.31
CA ALA A 325 16.18 11.28 6.03
C ALA A 325 17.23 12.14 6.73
N ARG A 326 17.50 11.87 8.01
CA ARG A 326 18.61 12.57 8.74
C ARG A 326 19.99 12.34 8.12
N ARG A 327 20.16 11.30 7.31
CA ARG A 327 21.40 10.99 6.57
C ARG A 327 21.35 11.47 5.12
N GLY A 328 20.35 12.25 4.72
CA GLY A 328 20.19 12.75 3.36
C GLY A 328 19.86 11.68 2.30
N ARG A 329 19.30 10.52 2.70
CA ARG A 329 18.95 9.43 1.78
C ARG A 329 17.57 9.58 1.17
N LEU A 330 16.67 10.24 1.89
CA LEU A 330 15.27 10.52 1.53
C LEU A 330 14.88 11.93 1.97
N SER A 331 13.73 12.41 1.52
CA SER A 331 13.05 13.55 2.11
C SER A 331 12.51 13.19 3.50
N ALA A 332 12.41 14.20 4.37
CA ALA A 332 11.87 14.01 5.71
C ALA A 332 10.35 13.77 5.67
N ARG A 333 9.86 12.96 6.61
CA ARG A 333 8.43 12.77 6.89
C ARG A 333 7.58 12.35 5.67
N LEU A 334 8.16 11.61 4.73
CA LEU A 334 7.40 11.10 3.58
C LEU A 334 6.12 10.38 4.03
N PRO A 335 4.98 10.58 3.36
CA PRO A 335 3.76 9.83 3.61
C PRO A 335 3.98 8.35 3.26
N VAL A 336 3.15 7.48 3.84
CA VAL A 336 3.18 6.04 3.60
C VAL A 336 1.84 5.61 3.02
N TYR A 337 1.88 4.85 1.93
CA TYR A 337 0.72 4.18 1.35
C TYR A 337 0.83 2.67 1.62
N TYR A 338 -0.24 2.09 2.11
CA TYR A 338 -0.40 0.64 2.17
C TYR A 338 -1.02 0.18 0.86
N THR A 339 -0.17 -0.14 -0.12
CA THR A 339 -0.57 -0.39 -1.51
C THR A 339 -1.13 -1.79 -1.77
N GLU A 340 -0.98 -2.70 -0.82
CA GLU A 340 -1.69 -3.98 -0.75
C GLU A 340 -2.00 -4.35 0.71
N PHE A 341 -3.23 -4.79 0.97
CA PHE A 341 -3.63 -5.36 2.25
C PHE A 341 -4.92 -6.16 2.12
N GLY A 342 -5.07 -7.24 2.91
CA GLY A 342 -6.27 -8.04 2.94
C GLY A 342 -6.11 -9.28 3.81
N PHE A 343 -7.18 -10.04 3.94
CA PHE A 343 -7.25 -11.32 4.65
C PHE A 343 -7.94 -12.35 3.78
N GLN A 344 -7.27 -13.46 3.53
CA GLN A 344 -7.87 -14.58 2.83
C GLN A 344 -8.97 -15.24 3.67
N THR A 345 -9.96 -15.85 3.03
CA THR A 345 -11.12 -16.44 3.71
C THR A 345 -11.17 -17.96 3.58
N ASN A 346 -11.64 -18.59 4.65
CA ASN A 346 -12.07 -19.97 4.64
C ASN A 346 -13.59 -20.03 4.88
N PRO A 347 -14.40 -20.52 3.90
CA PRO A 347 -13.98 -20.99 2.60
C PRO A 347 -13.46 -19.86 1.68
N PRO A 348 -12.69 -20.17 0.61
CA PRO A 348 -12.21 -21.49 0.21
C PRO A 348 -10.82 -21.85 0.74
N ASP A 349 -9.98 -20.87 1.19
CA ASP A 349 -8.59 -21.12 1.62
C ASP A 349 -8.55 -21.78 3.01
N ARG A 350 -8.25 -23.08 3.05
CA ARG A 350 -8.16 -23.86 4.29
C ARG A 350 -6.87 -23.64 5.05
N VAL A 351 -5.84 -23.02 4.47
CA VAL A 351 -4.49 -22.90 5.03
C VAL A 351 -4.27 -21.53 5.68
N LEU A 352 -4.57 -20.47 4.95
CA LEU A 352 -4.34 -19.08 5.38
C LEU A 352 -5.63 -18.32 5.67
N GLY A 353 -6.79 -18.89 5.30
CA GLY A 353 -8.08 -18.24 5.40
C GLY A 353 -8.57 -18.07 6.83
N VAL A 354 -9.19 -16.91 7.09
CA VAL A 354 -10.02 -16.66 8.28
C VAL A 354 -11.49 -16.88 7.94
N SER A 355 -12.37 -17.03 8.95
CA SER A 355 -13.82 -17.05 8.68
C SER A 355 -14.27 -15.73 8.06
N LEU A 356 -15.34 -15.76 7.24
CA LEU A 356 -15.92 -14.57 6.58
C LEU A 356 -16.20 -13.44 7.56
N ARG A 357 -16.73 -13.77 8.76
CA ARG A 357 -16.96 -12.79 9.83
C ARG A 357 -15.65 -12.17 10.32
N ARG A 358 -14.60 -12.97 10.52
CA ARG A 358 -13.29 -12.45 10.94
C ARG A 358 -12.66 -11.58 9.89
N GLN A 359 -12.81 -11.88 8.59
CA GLN A 359 -12.34 -11.00 7.53
C GLN A 359 -12.94 -9.60 7.69
N ALA A 360 -14.26 -9.51 7.82
CA ALA A 360 -14.98 -8.24 8.02
C ALA A 360 -14.52 -7.48 9.28
N GLU A 361 -14.34 -8.20 10.40
CA GLU A 361 -13.85 -7.62 11.65
C GLU A 361 -12.39 -7.14 11.53
N TYR A 362 -11.51 -7.94 10.91
CA TYR A 362 -10.09 -7.64 10.77
C TYR A 362 -9.82 -6.49 9.80
N LEU A 363 -10.61 -6.37 8.72
CA LEU A 363 -10.54 -5.20 7.83
C LEU A 363 -10.87 -3.92 8.61
N ASN A 364 -11.97 -3.91 9.38
CA ASN A 364 -12.32 -2.71 10.16
C ASN A 364 -11.33 -2.40 11.30
N GLN A 365 -10.75 -3.43 11.93
CA GLN A 365 -9.66 -3.23 12.89
C GLN A 365 -8.44 -2.60 12.20
N SER A 366 -8.12 -3.05 10.99
CA SER A 366 -6.99 -2.56 10.21
C SER A 366 -7.20 -1.11 9.74
N ASP A 367 -8.43 -0.79 9.32
CA ASP A 367 -8.82 0.60 9.02
C ASP A 367 -8.59 1.52 10.23
N TRP A 368 -9.02 1.10 11.42
CA TRP A 368 -8.77 1.82 12.65
C TRP A 368 -7.27 1.97 12.96
N MET A 369 -6.49 0.90 12.78
CA MET A 369 -5.05 0.93 13.03
C MET A 369 -4.33 1.86 12.05
N ALA A 370 -4.69 1.83 10.77
CA ALA A 370 -4.15 2.73 9.74
C ALA A 370 -4.55 4.19 10.00
N PHE A 371 -5.84 4.44 10.28
CA PHE A 371 -6.35 5.78 10.60
C PHE A 371 -5.61 6.47 11.74
N ARG A 372 -5.16 5.73 12.74
CA ARG A 372 -4.39 6.25 13.87
C ARG A 372 -2.95 6.65 13.52
N GLN A 373 -2.49 6.38 12.31
CA GLN A 373 -1.13 6.70 11.86
C GLN A 373 -1.14 7.96 11.01
N SER A 374 -0.66 9.07 11.54
CA SER A 374 -0.66 10.36 10.84
C SER A 374 0.09 10.35 9.49
N ARG A 375 1.07 9.46 9.32
CA ARG A 375 1.84 9.31 8.08
C ARG A 375 1.21 8.36 7.06
N VAL A 376 0.21 7.54 7.46
CA VAL A 376 -0.47 6.62 6.52
C VAL A 376 -1.50 7.41 5.73
N ARG A 377 -1.23 7.63 4.44
CA ARG A 377 -2.06 8.44 3.55
C ARG A 377 -3.15 7.63 2.86
N GLY A 378 -2.93 6.35 2.64
CA GLY A 378 -3.90 5.47 1.99
C GLY A 378 -3.72 4.01 2.41
N ILE A 379 -4.81 3.24 2.28
CA ILE A 379 -4.83 1.80 2.48
C ILE A 379 -5.58 1.11 1.34
N ALA A 380 -4.95 0.10 0.75
CA ALA A 380 -5.53 -0.69 -0.32
C ALA A 380 -6.21 -1.95 0.22
N GLN A 381 -7.34 -2.30 -0.36
CA GLN A 381 -7.92 -3.64 -0.34
C GLN A 381 -7.36 -4.45 -1.51
N TYR A 382 -6.74 -5.58 -1.23
CA TYR A 382 -6.31 -6.56 -2.21
C TYR A 382 -7.36 -7.65 -2.31
N LEU A 383 -8.03 -7.63 -3.26
CA LEU A 383 -8.93 -7.88 -4.36
C LEU A 383 -10.36 -7.41 -4.05
N LEU A 384 -11.11 -7.06 -5.10
CA LEU A 384 -12.57 -6.94 -5.05
C LEU A 384 -13.20 -8.33 -5.10
N ARG A 385 -12.70 -9.20 -5.98
CA ARG A 385 -13.19 -10.56 -6.19
C ARG A 385 -12.05 -11.57 -5.99
N ASP A 386 -12.34 -12.69 -5.32
CA ASP A 386 -11.37 -13.78 -5.16
C ASP A 386 -10.85 -14.26 -6.51
N ASP A 387 -9.56 -14.60 -6.58
CA ASP A 387 -8.98 -15.26 -7.73
C ASP A 387 -9.67 -16.61 -8.01
N LEU A 388 -9.64 -17.03 -9.26
CA LEU A 388 -10.10 -18.35 -9.67
C LEU A 388 -9.12 -19.43 -9.17
N GLY A 389 -9.67 -20.48 -8.58
CA GLY A 389 -8.92 -21.66 -8.14
C GLY A 389 -8.15 -21.47 -6.82
N ASN A 390 -7.59 -22.60 -6.33
CA ASN A 390 -6.95 -22.66 -5.00
C ASN A 390 -5.51 -22.09 -4.98
N GLY A 391 -4.95 -21.71 -6.12
CA GLY A 391 -3.59 -21.17 -6.23
C GLY A 391 -3.50 -19.65 -6.17
N GLY A 392 -4.64 -18.96 -6.23
CA GLY A 392 -4.73 -17.50 -6.16
C GLY A 392 -5.06 -16.99 -4.76
N PHE A 393 -5.32 -15.69 -4.67
CA PHE A 393 -5.66 -15.03 -3.40
C PHE A 393 -7.17 -15.01 -3.18
N GLN A 394 -7.58 -15.37 -1.97
CA GLN A 394 -8.99 -15.44 -1.56
C GLN A 394 -9.36 -14.29 -0.61
N SER A 395 -8.75 -13.12 -0.85
CA SER A 395 -8.90 -11.93 0.01
C SER A 395 -9.96 -10.94 -0.47
N GLY A 396 -10.68 -11.28 -1.55
CA GLY A 396 -11.73 -10.46 -2.14
C GLY A 396 -12.86 -10.12 -1.17
N LEU A 397 -13.54 -9.02 -1.48
CA LEU A 397 -14.80 -8.63 -0.85
C LEU A 397 -15.97 -9.49 -1.36
N LYS A 398 -15.75 -10.14 -2.51
CA LYS A 398 -16.65 -11.09 -3.17
C LYS A 398 -15.93 -12.43 -3.36
N PHE A 399 -16.69 -13.50 -3.45
CA PHE A 399 -16.18 -14.79 -3.91
C PHE A 399 -15.85 -14.74 -5.41
N SER A 400 -15.15 -15.74 -5.94
CA SER A 400 -14.78 -15.84 -7.35
C SER A 400 -16.00 -15.91 -8.29
N ASP A 401 -17.15 -16.40 -7.80
CA ASP A 401 -18.44 -16.44 -8.52
C ASP A 401 -19.23 -15.11 -8.43
N GLY A 402 -18.69 -14.08 -7.78
CA GLY A 402 -19.33 -12.78 -7.62
C GLY A 402 -20.25 -12.63 -6.40
N ARG A 403 -20.53 -13.70 -5.66
CA ARG A 403 -21.33 -13.60 -4.41
C ARG A 403 -20.62 -12.74 -3.40
N ILE A 404 -21.38 -11.85 -2.75
CA ILE A 404 -20.89 -10.88 -1.77
C ILE A 404 -20.55 -11.59 -0.46
N LYS A 405 -19.37 -11.24 0.11
CA LYS A 405 -18.95 -11.63 1.47
C LYS A 405 -19.37 -10.57 2.49
N PRO A 406 -19.48 -10.89 3.80
CA PRO A 406 -19.71 -9.88 4.85
C PRO A 406 -18.67 -8.73 4.87
N ALA A 407 -17.49 -8.98 4.34
CA ALA A 407 -16.41 -8.01 4.16
C ALA A 407 -16.78 -6.84 3.23
N TYR A 408 -17.67 -7.07 2.25
CA TYR A 408 -18.12 -6.04 1.33
C TYR A 408 -18.81 -4.87 2.04
N GLY A 409 -19.82 -5.18 2.86
CA GLY A 409 -20.50 -4.18 3.68
C GLY A 409 -19.57 -3.57 4.75
N ALA A 410 -18.68 -4.38 5.33
CA ALA A 410 -17.68 -3.91 6.28
C ALA A 410 -16.65 -2.96 5.63
N TYR A 411 -16.30 -3.17 4.37
CA TYR A 411 -15.45 -2.26 3.59
C TYR A 411 -16.19 -0.97 3.26
N ARG A 412 -17.42 -1.06 2.79
CA ARG A 412 -18.25 0.10 2.40
C ARG A 412 -18.55 1.04 3.57
N PHE A 413 -18.85 0.46 4.76
CA PHE A 413 -19.16 1.22 5.98
C PHE A 413 -18.44 0.62 7.20
N PRO A 414 -17.13 0.83 7.34
CA PRO A 414 -16.36 0.30 8.47
C PRO A 414 -16.77 0.90 9.79
N ILE A 415 -16.76 0.05 10.82
CA ILE A 415 -16.92 0.41 12.23
C ILE A 415 -15.90 -0.34 13.09
N TRP A 416 -15.23 0.37 14.00
CA TRP A 416 -14.42 -0.22 15.05
C TRP A 416 -14.68 0.46 16.39
N VAL A 417 -14.78 -0.32 17.45
CA VAL A 417 -15.13 0.19 18.78
C VAL A 417 -14.11 -0.27 19.79
N VAL A 418 -13.50 0.68 20.50
CA VAL A 418 -12.47 0.42 21.51
C VAL A 418 -12.95 0.88 22.89
N ARG A 419 -12.89 -0.02 23.85
CA ARG A 419 -13.24 0.29 25.26
C ARG A 419 -11.99 0.44 26.11
N ARG A 420 -11.98 1.46 26.97
CA ARG A 420 -11.02 1.66 28.04
C ARG A 420 -11.77 2.07 29.32
N GLY A 421 -11.95 1.10 30.22
CA GLY A 421 -12.83 1.28 31.37
C GLY A 421 -14.26 1.58 30.93
N VAL A 422 -14.82 2.68 31.38
CA VAL A 422 -16.16 3.16 30.98
C VAL A 422 -16.15 3.98 29.69
N SER A 423 -14.97 4.41 29.22
CA SER A 423 -14.82 5.19 27.99
C SER A 423 -14.85 4.28 26.76
N VAL A 424 -15.64 4.64 25.78
CA VAL A 424 -15.79 3.94 24.49
C VAL A 424 -15.45 4.91 23.37
N THR A 425 -14.49 4.53 22.53
CA THR A 425 -14.19 5.25 21.28
C THR A 425 -14.84 4.50 20.13
N VAL A 426 -15.68 5.17 19.36
CA VAL A 426 -16.30 4.66 18.15
C VAL A 426 -15.65 5.34 16.95
N PHE A 427 -15.06 4.53 16.09
CA PHE A 427 -14.51 4.90 14.79
C PHE A 427 -15.40 4.35 13.69
N GLY A 428 -15.57 5.10 12.61
CA GLY A 428 -16.21 4.64 11.39
C GLY A 428 -15.87 5.52 10.19
N GLN A 429 -16.30 5.06 9.02
CA GLN A 429 -16.18 5.83 7.78
C GLN A 429 -17.31 5.47 6.83
N VAL A 430 -18.09 6.45 6.42
CA VAL A 430 -19.09 6.30 5.36
C VAL A 430 -18.36 6.49 4.04
N ARG A 431 -17.74 5.42 3.49
CA ARG A 431 -16.88 5.53 2.30
C ARG A 431 -17.62 5.98 1.04
N HIS A 432 -18.85 5.54 0.88
CA HIS A 432 -19.71 5.87 -0.25
C HIS A 432 -20.38 7.25 -0.14
N ALA A 433 -20.26 7.93 0.99
CA ALA A 433 -20.70 9.33 1.14
C ALA A 433 -19.55 10.26 0.76
N ARG A 434 -19.30 10.39 -0.56
CA ARG A 434 -18.22 11.23 -1.09
C ARG A 434 -18.72 12.64 -1.40
N ASP A 435 -17.78 13.56 -1.44
CA ASP A 435 -17.76 14.85 -2.16
C ASP A 435 -19.09 15.62 -2.10
N GLY A 436 -19.55 15.89 -0.86
CA GLY A 436 -20.74 16.71 -0.67
C GLY A 436 -22.01 15.93 -0.32
N ALA A 437 -21.98 14.60 -0.17
CA ALA A 437 -23.11 13.88 0.41
C ALA A 437 -23.36 14.44 1.80
N SER A 438 -24.39 15.27 1.92
CA SER A 438 -24.88 15.82 3.19
C SER A 438 -25.64 14.76 3.96
N GLY A 439 -25.56 14.83 5.28
CA GLY A 439 -26.24 13.90 6.15
C GLY A 439 -25.53 13.73 7.48
N VAL A 440 -26.10 12.89 8.32
CA VAL A 440 -25.60 12.61 9.66
C VAL A 440 -25.45 11.13 9.94
N VAL A 441 -24.53 10.80 10.86
CA VAL A 441 -24.35 9.42 11.34
C VAL A 441 -24.87 9.34 12.77
N ARG A 442 -25.88 8.48 12.99
CA ARG A 442 -26.30 8.11 14.34
C ARG A 442 -25.41 6.97 14.86
N VAL A 443 -24.75 7.23 15.96
CA VAL A 443 -24.03 6.22 16.73
C VAL A 443 -25.02 5.54 17.65
N GLN A 444 -25.35 4.28 17.37
CA GLN A 444 -26.32 3.51 18.12
C GLN A 444 -25.64 2.46 18.99
N VAL A 445 -26.21 2.26 20.18
CA VAL A 445 -25.82 1.21 21.13
C VAL A 445 -27.00 0.32 21.47
N ARG A 446 -26.77 -0.97 21.63
CA ARG A 446 -27.67 -1.93 22.19
C ARG A 446 -27.05 -2.55 23.44
N LEU A 447 -27.59 -2.20 24.60
CA LEU A 447 -27.23 -2.80 25.88
C LEU A 447 -27.87 -4.19 26.01
N PRO A 448 -27.33 -5.09 26.86
CA PRO A 448 -27.94 -6.39 27.11
C PRO A 448 -29.43 -6.27 27.52
N GLY A 449 -30.29 -7.02 26.83
CA GLY A 449 -31.76 -7.02 27.08
C GLY A 449 -32.48 -5.73 26.66
N LYS A 450 -31.84 -4.82 25.93
CA LYS A 450 -32.49 -3.57 25.45
C LYS A 450 -32.45 -3.50 23.91
N ASP A 451 -33.33 -2.68 23.36
CA ASP A 451 -33.33 -2.32 21.94
C ASP A 451 -32.21 -1.35 21.56
N TRP A 452 -32.06 -1.13 20.27
CA TRP A 452 -31.14 -0.13 19.73
C TRP A 452 -31.59 1.28 20.12
N SER A 453 -30.68 2.04 20.71
CA SER A 453 -30.91 3.45 21.03
C SER A 453 -29.81 4.32 20.40
N THR A 454 -30.20 5.49 19.93
CA THR A 454 -29.23 6.48 19.44
C THR A 454 -28.53 7.12 20.63
N TYR A 455 -27.22 6.92 20.72
CA TYR A 455 -26.40 7.54 21.78
C TYR A 455 -25.95 8.94 21.40
N ARG A 456 -25.57 9.13 20.13
CA ARG A 456 -25.09 10.41 19.60
C ARG A 456 -25.30 10.49 18.09
N THR A 457 -25.58 11.70 17.60
CA THR A 457 -25.56 12.05 16.17
C THR A 457 -24.31 12.85 15.91
N VAL A 458 -23.58 12.52 14.84
CA VAL A 458 -22.33 13.18 14.44
C VAL A 458 -22.33 13.45 12.94
N LYS A 459 -21.71 14.55 12.51
CA LYS A 459 -21.50 14.84 11.09
C LYS A 459 -20.17 14.20 10.67
N PRO A 460 -20.10 13.39 9.60
CA PRO A 460 -18.85 12.87 9.07
C PRO A 460 -18.03 14.02 8.44
N ASN A 461 -16.71 13.87 8.34
CA ASN A 461 -15.90 14.81 7.58
C ASN A 461 -16.03 14.55 6.06
N ARG A 462 -15.37 15.37 5.22
CA ARG A 462 -15.43 15.26 3.75
C ARG A 462 -15.01 13.88 3.21
N LYS A 463 -14.19 13.10 3.93
CA LYS A 463 -13.79 11.72 3.61
C LYS A 463 -14.66 10.67 4.32
N GLY A 464 -15.80 11.07 4.87
CA GLY A 464 -16.75 10.19 5.54
C GLY A 464 -16.35 9.73 6.94
N PHE A 465 -15.21 10.19 7.51
CA PHE A 465 -14.75 9.71 8.83
C PHE A 465 -15.59 10.23 9.98
N VAL A 466 -15.91 9.29 10.87
CA VAL A 466 -16.59 9.49 12.17
C VAL A 466 -15.64 9.03 13.27
N LEU A 467 -15.41 9.90 14.24
CA LEU A 467 -14.66 9.57 15.46
C LEU A 467 -15.33 10.25 16.65
N THR A 468 -15.81 9.46 17.61
CA THR A 468 -16.41 10.01 18.82
C THR A 468 -16.00 9.20 20.06
N ARG A 469 -15.90 9.88 21.21
CA ARG A 469 -15.68 9.26 22.52
C ARG A 469 -16.95 9.42 23.35
N LEU A 470 -17.33 8.33 23.98
CA LEU A 470 -18.58 8.19 24.73
C LEU A 470 -18.29 7.49 26.07
N TRP A 471 -19.25 7.52 27.00
CA TRP A 471 -19.22 6.78 28.26
C TRP A 471 -20.43 5.88 28.31
N SER A 472 -20.23 4.56 28.37
CA SER A 472 -21.33 3.59 28.31
C SER A 472 -21.01 2.33 29.08
N LYS A 473 -22.06 1.62 29.52
CA LYS A 473 -21.99 0.21 29.88
C LYS A 473 -21.63 -0.63 28.65
N ARG A 474 -21.22 -1.89 28.86
CA ARG A 474 -20.92 -2.82 27.75
C ARG A 474 -22.13 -3.02 26.86
N GLY A 475 -21.90 -2.99 25.55
CA GLY A 475 -22.96 -3.14 24.55
C GLY A 475 -22.46 -3.52 23.17
N SER A 476 -23.39 -3.69 22.26
CA SER A 476 -23.13 -3.81 20.81
C SER A 476 -23.35 -2.45 20.15
N TRP A 477 -22.60 -2.14 19.13
CA TRP A 477 -22.60 -0.84 18.48
C TRP A 477 -22.84 -0.97 16.98
N ARG A 478 -23.52 0.02 16.39
CA ARG A 478 -23.63 0.21 14.95
C ARG A 478 -23.65 1.70 14.60
N LEU A 479 -23.34 2.01 13.36
CA LEU A 479 -23.53 3.32 12.78
C LEU A 479 -24.69 3.25 11.80
N VAL A 480 -25.52 4.29 11.80
CA VAL A 480 -26.59 4.49 10.83
C VAL A 480 -26.33 5.79 10.13
N TRP A 481 -26.00 5.73 8.85
CA TRP A 481 -25.85 6.89 7.98
C TRP A 481 -27.23 7.30 7.46
N GLU A 482 -27.56 8.56 7.59
CA GLU A 482 -28.79 9.17 7.09
C GLU A 482 -28.40 10.28 6.12
N PRO A 483 -28.36 9.99 4.80
CA PRO A 483 -28.15 11.00 3.79
C PRO A 483 -29.39 11.91 3.71
N ASP A 484 -29.18 13.20 3.40
CA ASP A 484 -30.28 14.11 3.15
C ASP A 484 -31.04 13.64 1.89
N GLY A 485 -32.31 13.27 2.06
CA GLY A 485 -33.18 12.81 0.98
C GLY A 485 -32.93 11.38 0.48
N GLY A 486 -32.14 10.54 1.18
CA GLY A 486 -31.83 9.16 0.81
C GLY A 486 -32.27 8.12 1.83
N GLN A 487 -32.12 6.85 1.47
CA GLN A 487 -32.37 5.74 2.39
C GLN A 487 -31.23 5.58 3.39
N PRO A 488 -31.52 5.29 4.66
CA PRO A 488 -30.50 5.02 5.66
C PRO A 488 -29.64 3.80 5.30
N ASP A 489 -28.34 3.90 5.53
CA ASP A 489 -27.42 2.77 5.45
C ASP A 489 -26.88 2.41 6.84
N ILE A 490 -26.64 1.13 7.08
CA ILE A 490 -26.31 0.60 8.40
C ILE A 490 -25.02 -0.19 8.32
N SER A 491 -24.05 0.17 9.19
CA SER A 491 -22.82 -0.61 9.34
C SER A 491 -23.08 -1.99 9.93
N ARG A 492 -22.11 -2.90 9.81
CA ARG A 492 -22.16 -4.13 10.61
C ARG A 492 -22.27 -3.82 12.11
N VAL A 493 -22.74 -4.78 12.87
CA VAL A 493 -22.70 -4.72 14.34
C VAL A 493 -21.28 -4.98 14.83
N ALA A 494 -20.73 -4.06 15.63
CA ALA A 494 -19.43 -4.19 16.27
C ALA A 494 -19.59 -4.46 17.77
N ARG A 495 -18.75 -5.39 18.28
CA ARG A 495 -18.50 -5.54 19.71
C ARG A 495 -17.28 -4.72 20.12
N GLU A 496 -17.20 -4.37 21.39
CA GLU A 496 -16.12 -3.59 21.93
C GLU A 496 -14.83 -4.40 22.03
N ALA A 497 -13.77 -3.89 21.46
CA ALA A 497 -12.42 -4.39 21.66
C ALA A 497 -11.77 -3.69 22.87
N THR A 498 -10.88 -4.38 23.57
CA THR A 498 -10.17 -3.84 24.74
C THR A 498 -8.84 -3.16 24.38
N ARG A 499 -8.42 -3.23 23.11
CA ARG A 499 -7.20 -2.61 22.57
C ARG A 499 -7.36 -2.16 21.13
#